data_b413455ad6ca1743c951e744b6587bf9
#
_entry.id   b413455ad6ca1743c951e744b6587bf9
#
_cell.length_a   1.000
_cell.length_b   1.000
_cell.length_c   1.000
_cell.angle_alpha   90.00
_cell.angle_beta   90.00
_cell.angle_gamma   90.00
#
_symmetry.space_group_name_H-M   'P 1'
#
loop_
_entity.id
_entity.type
_entity.pdbx_description
1 polymer ?
#
loop_
_entity_poly.entity_id
_entity_poly.type
_entity_poly.pdbx_seq_one_letter_code
_entity_poly.pdbx_strand_id
1 'polypeptide(L)'
;MMLNKLLVSLSVILVCCHCSYSSWLELSNVEIRQDPTELAGPKTIIEYDIENPNISPATPAYVFVRYSKDFGKTWQLVPMQALRGNGFDVVDKPGRKQIIWWGADQTGLADLSTVEIRVRGIAMAQIPAGKFMLKTLPAGGRDESKEAKSSDDLARFYMARHETTISMYTDYLNEVGGEGAGWNARMTSSDRCGIVRHENYTYSVQPGRGGHPINYVSWYDAVNFLQWCGLRLPTEAEWEKALRGGLYLDGDETKKKPNPLPERRFPWGDESPNAGGVFRCNYDGTDDGFDYTAPVGTFAKFSSPYGMCDLAGNLAEWTLDWYTTSHHAGLDGFRVARGGSWMAVPVACDAITQATQLPLKESSIMGFRGVKGPNQPR
;
A
#
# COMPACT_ATOMS: atom_id res chain seq x y z
N MET A 1 -51.55 12.68 -0.50
CA MET A 1 -51.21 11.38 0.07
C MET A 1 -49.66 11.37 0.21
N MET A 2 -49.17 11.72 1.41
CA MET A 2 -47.75 11.84 1.69
C MET A 2 -47.13 10.47 1.83
N LEU A 3 -46.17 10.13 0.94
CA LEU A 3 -45.39 8.94 1.07
C LEU A 3 -44.31 9.20 2.15
N ASN A 4 -44.46 8.53 3.29
CA ASN A 4 -43.46 8.46 4.34
C ASN A 4 -42.17 7.86 3.77
N LYS A 5 -41.10 8.65 3.71
CA LYS A 5 -39.75 8.17 3.49
C LYS A 5 -39.34 7.35 4.72
N LEU A 6 -39.35 6.04 4.60
CA LEU A 6 -38.77 5.17 5.61
C LEU A 6 -37.24 5.33 5.52
N LEU A 7 -36.70 6.15 6.39
CA LEU A 7 -35.27 6.18 6.68
C LEU A 7 -34.93 4.93 7.50
N VAL A 8 -34.47 3.89 6.85
CA VAL A 8 -33.84 2.76 7.54
C VAL A 8 -32.44 3.22 7.92
N SER A 9 -32.31 3.70 9.16
CA SER A 9 -31.01 3.98 9.77
C SER A 9 -30.32 2.64 10.03
N LEU A 10 -29.44 2.24 9.16
CA LEU A 10 -28.53 1.12 9.42
C LEU A 10 -27.50 1.61 10.46
N SER A 11 -27.44 0.91 11.60
CA SER A 11 -26.38 1.15 12.59
C SER A 11 -25.04 0.75 11.98
N VAL A 12 -24.33 1.73 11.40
CA VAL A 12 -22.93 1.56 11.00
C VAL A 12 -22.16 1.40 12.31
N ILE A 13 -21.65 0.20 12.58
CA ILE A 13 -20.64 0.03 13.62
C ILE A 13 -19.38 0.68 13.07
N LEU A 14 -19.26 1.98 13.30
CA LEU A 14 -18.03 2.71 13.10
C LEU A 14 -17.08 2.22 14.19
N VAL A 15 -16.23 1.26 13.88
CA VAL A 15 -15.06 0.98 14.71
C VAL A 15 -14.08 2.13 14.47
N CYS A 16 -14.41 3.28 15.04
CA CYS A 16 -13.49 4.39 15.23
C CYS A 16 -12.55 4.00 16.36
N CYS A 17 -11.56 3.17 16.06
CA CYS A 17 -10.43 3.01 16.98
C CYS A 17 -9.62 4.31 16.89
N HIS A 18 -9.80 5.22 17.84
CA HIS A 18 -8.93 6.38 18.07
C HIS A 18 -7.56 5.86 18.56
N CYS A 19 -6.83 5.21 17.67
CA CYS A 19 -5.40 4.99 17.81
C CYS A 19 -4.72 5.83 16.73
N SER A 20 -4.02 6.87 17.17
CA SER A 20 -3.29 7.84 16.35
C SER A 20 -2.16 7.27 15.46
N TYR A 21 -2.22 5.99 15.09
CA TYR A 21 -1.23 5.27 14.30
C TYR A 21 -1.84 4.29 13.28
N SER A 22 -3.07 4.52 12.83
CA SER A 22 -3.62 3.74 11.71
C SER A 22 -3.12 4.38 10.42
N SER A 23 -2.49 3.60 9.54
CA SER A 23 -2.06 4.10 8.23
C SER A 23 -3.18 4.07 7.19
N TRP A 24 -4.39 3.64 7.58
CA TRP A 24 -5.57 3.93 6.78
C TRP A 24 -5.77 5.43 6.71
N LEU A 25 -6.10 5.92 5.51
CA LEU A 25 -6.58 7.29 5.37
C LEU A 25 -7.89 7.42 6.13
N GLU A 26 -7.99 8.41 7.00
CA GLU A 26 -9.20 8.66 7.75
C GLU A 26 -10.32 9.16 6.83
N LEU A 27 -11.44 8.43 6.84
CA LEU A 27 -12.68 8.77 6.16
C LEU A 27 -13.73 9.02 7.25
N SER A 28 -14.27 10.23 7.30
CA SER A 28 -15.26 10.64 8.31
C SER A 28 -16.67 10.72 7.72
N ASN A 29 -17.68 10.84 8.59
CA ASN A 29 -19.08 11.03 8.23
C ASN A 29 -19.57 10.03 7.15
N VAL A 30 -19.25 8.75 7.32
CA VAL A 30 -19.66 7.69 6.36
C VAL A 30 -21.15 7.43 6.53
N GLU A 31 -21.92 7.68 5.48
CA GLU A 31 -23.35 7.43 5.39
C GLU A 31 -23.66 6.46 4.27
N ILE A 32 -24.48 5.45 4.53
CA ILE A 32 -24.88 4.46 3.55
C ILE A 32 -26.39 4.43 3.45
N ARG A 33 -26.94 4.63 2.25
CA ARG A 33 -28.38 4.60 2.01
C ARG A 33 -28.73 3.87 0.73
N GLN A 34 -29.89 3.22 0.73
CA GLN A 34 -30.49 2.70 -0.50
C GLN A 34 -31.39 3.73 -1.16
N ASP A 35 -31.36 3.81 -2.48
CA ASP A 35 -32.33 4.53 -3.27
C ASP A 35 -33.10 3.53 -4.14
N PRO A 36 -34.38 3.22 -3.79
CA PRO A 36 -35.18 2.22 -4.51
C PRO A 36 -35.85 2.79 -5.77
N THR A 37 -35.66 4.05 -6.09
CA THR A 37 -36.54 4.81 -7.00
C THR A 37 -36.16 4.75 -8.48
N GLU A 38 -35.16 3.98 -8.91
CA GLU A 38 -34.77 3.94 -10.31
C GLU A 38 -35.27 2.70 -11.06
N LEU A 39 -35.66 2.91 -12.33
CA LEU A 39 -36.08 1.85 -13.26
C LEU A 39 -34.98 0.81 -13.52
N ALA A 40 -33.74 1.12 -13.22
CA ALA A 40 -32.57 0.24 -13.40
C ALA A 40 -32.24 -0.62 -12.16
N GLY A 41 -33.11 -0.65 -11.15
CA GLY A 41 -32.91 -1.39 -9.91
C GLY A 41 -32.38 -0.54 -8.75
N PRO A 42 -32.36 -1.12 -7.53
CA PRO A 42 -31.93 -0.40 -6.34
C PRO A 42 -30.42 -0.09 -6.43
N LYS A 43 -30.05 1.13 -6.09
CA LYS A 43 -28.66 1.55 -5.94
C LYS A 43 -28.32 1.82 -4.48
N THR A 44 -27.12 1.49 -4.09
CA THR A 44 -26.54 1.88 -2.81
C THR A 44 -25.74 3.15 -3.01
N ILE A 45 -26.01 4.15 -2.18
CA ILE A 45 -25.27 5.40 -2.17
C ILE A 45 -24.45 5.42 -0.87
N ILE A 46 -23.14 5.59 -1.01
CA ILE A 46 -22.19 5.71 0.07
C ILE A 46 -21.60 7.11 0.00
N GLU A 47 -21.75 7.89 1.06
CA GLU A 47 -21.19 9.23 1.17
C GLU A 47 -20.22 9.27 2.34
N TYR A 48 -19.11 10.00 2.19
CA TYR A 48 -18.09 10.17 3.22
C TYR A 48 -17.28 11.44 2.97
N ASP A 49 -16.55 11.87 3.99
CA ASP A 49 -15.66 13.01 3.90
C ASP A 49 -14.19 12.59 3.95
N ILE A 50 -13.35 13.26 3.15
CA ILE A 50 -11.90 13.26 3.26
C ILE A 50 -11.48 14.64 3.72
N GLU A 51 -11.08 14.77 4.98
CA GLU A 51 -10.69 16.06 5.56
C GLU A 51 -9.20 16.38 5.38
N ASN A 52 -8.40 15.41 4.95
CA ASN A 52 -6.96 15.58 4.78
C ASN A 52 -6.65 16.62 3.68
N PRO A 53 -6.12 17.81 4.02
CA PRO A 53 -5.84 18.89 3.06
C PRO A 53 -4.69 18.55 2.09
N ASN A 54 -3.90 17.51 2.39
CA ASN A 54 -2.78 17.07 1.54
C ASN A 54 -3.23 16.20 0.36
N ILE A 55 -4.53 15.87 0.26
CA ILE A 55 -5.05 15.14 -0.90
C ILE A 55 -5.05 16.06 -2.11
N SER A 56 -4.37 15.62 -3.16
CA SER A 56 -4.18 16.35 -4.42
C SER A 56 -3.94 15.37 -5.56
N PRO A 57 -3.90 15.81 -6.83
CA PRO A 57 -3.54 14.94 -7.94
C PRO A 57 -2.17 14.25 -7.79
N ALA A 58 -1.21 14.88 -7.10
CA ALA A 58 0.11 14.30 -6.85
C ALA A 58 0.10 13.32 -5.67
N THR A 59 -0.79 13.53 -4.69
CA THR A 59 -0.91 12.75 -3.46
C THR A 59 -2.37 12.31 -3.23
N PRO A 60 -2.95 11.53 -4.13
CA PRO A 60 -4.35 11.13 -4.02
C PRO A 60 -4.58 10.07 -2.95
N ALA A 61 -5.84 9.82 -2.64
CA ALA A 61 -6.29 8.63 -1.93
C ALA A 61 -6.69 7.55 -2.93
N TYR A 62 -6.38 6.30 -2.62
CA TYR A 62 -7.03 5.15 -3.21
C TYR A 62 -8.13 4.68 -2.28
N VAL A 63 -9.39 4.68 -2.76
CA VAL A 63 -10.56 4.31 -1.96
C VAL A 63 -11.25 3.11 -2.58
N PHE A 64 -11.53 2.10 -1.74
CA PHE A 64 -12.17 0.87 -2.15
C PHE A 64 -13.29 0.48 -1.18
N VAL A 65 -14.22 -0.34 -1.66
CA VAL A 65 -15.42 -0.77 -0.92
C VAL A 65 -15.40 -2.28 -0.79
N ARG A 66 -15.64 -2.75 0.43
CA ARG A 66 -15.86 -4.17 0.71
C ARG A 66 -17.25 -4.37 1.29
N TYR A 67 -17.84 -5.53 1.04
CA TYR A 67 -19.15 -5.88 1.56
C TYR A 67 -19.22 -7.32 2.05
N SER A 68 -20.11 -7.56 3.00
CA SER A 68 -20.45 -8.88 3.52
C SER A 68 -21.96 -9.09 3.46
N LYS A 69 -22.40 -10.29 3.05
CA LYS A 69 -23.82 -10.70 2.99
C LYS A 69 -24.23 -11.60 4.16
N ASP A 70 -23.32 -11.97 5.00
CA ASP A 70 -23.45 -13.00 6.00
C ASP A 70 -23.00 -12.54 7.40
N PHE A 71 -23.32 -11.28 7.71
CA PHE A 71 -23.01 -10.67 9.01
C PHE A 71 -21.50 -10.66 9.32
N GLY A 72 -20.70 -10.26 8.34
CA GLY A 72 -19.26 -10.11 8.50
C GLY A 72 -18.46 -11.41 8.49
N LYS A 73 -19.07 -12.54 8.16
CA LYS A 73 -18.35 -13.83 8.10
C LYS A 73 -17.48 -13.94 6.85
N THR A 74 -17.97 -13.46 5.71
CA THR A 74 -17.21 -13.40 4.46
C THR A 74 -17.27 -12.01 3.84
N TRP A 75 -16.15 -11.54 3.31
CA TRP A 75 -16.03 -10.22 2.73
C TRP A 75 -15.58 -10.29 1.29
N GLN A 76 -16.18 -9.46 0.44
CA GLN A 76 -15.86 -9.36 -0.97
C GLN A 76 -15.53 -7.91 -1.34
N LEU A 77 -14.60 -7.74 -2.28
CA LEU A 77 -14.33 -6.44 -2.89
C LEU A 77 -15.45 -6.11 -3.88
N VAL A 78 -16.00 -4.90 -3.80
CA VAL A 78 -16.94 -4.42 -4.81
C VAL A 78 -16.17 -4.17 -6.12
N PRO A 79 -16.56 -4.82 -7.24
CA PRO A 79 -15.89 -4.59 -8.51
C PRO A 79 -15.98 -3.11 -8.93
N MET A 80 -14.87 -2.54 -9.38
CA MET A 80 -14.82 -1.13 -9.79
C MET A 80 -15.84 -0.79 -10.90
N GLN A 81 -16.16 -1.76 -11.76
CA GLN A 81 -17.14 -1.59 -12.83
C GLN A 81 -18.58 -1.38 -12.30
N ALA A 82 -18.85 -1.86 -11.09
CA ALA A 82 -20.14 -1.68 -10.41
C ALA A 82 -20.27 -0.33 -9.71
N LEU A 83 -19.18 0.45 -9.62
CA LEU A 83 -19.15 1.72 -8.93
C LEU A 83 -19.20 2.92 -9.89
N ARG A 84 -19.84 4.00 -9.43
CA ARG A 84 -19.90 5.32 -10.09
C ARG A 84 -19.72 6.39 -9.04
N GLY A 85 -19.49 7.64 -9.50
CA GLY A 85 -19.30 8.79 -8.62
C GLY A 85 -17.85 9.25 -8.57
N ASN A 86 -17.52 10.05 -7.55
CA ASN A 86 -16.20 10.68 -7.37
C ASN A 86 -15.47 10.23 -6.11
N GLY A 87 -15.97 9.19 -5.45
CA GLY A 87 -15.50 8.75 -4.15
C GLY A 87 -14.84 7.37 -4.13
N PHE A 88 -14.44 6.81 -5.27
CA PHE A 88 -13.79 5.52 -5.33
C PHE A 88 -12.61 5.54 -6.30
N ASP A 89 -11.79 4.47 -6.26
CA ASP A 89 -10.55 4.35 -7.01
C ASP A 89 -9.58 5.47 -6.62
N VAL A 90 -9.14 6.32 -7.51
CA VAL A 90 -8.22 7.42 -7.25
C VAL A 90 -8.98 8.70 -6.97
N VAL A 91 -8.96 9.18 -5.73
CA VAL A 91 -9.62 10.39 -5.25
C VAL A 91 -8.57 11.47 -5.00
N ASP A 92 -8.57 12.51 -5.82
CA ASP A 92 -7.53 13.53 -5.91
C ASP A 92 -7.88 14.89 -5.28
N LYS A 93 -9.01 14.98 -4.59
CA LYS A 93 -9.47 16.21 -3.91
C LYS A 93 -10.06 15.87 -2.55
N PRO A 94 -9.86 16.72 -1.52
CA PRO A 94 -10.54 16.58 -0.23
C PRO A 94 -12.05 16.90 -0.32
N GLY A 95 -12.76 16.77 0.79
CA GLY A 95 -14.17 17.12 0.97
C GLY A 95 -15.12 15.95 0.76
N ARG A 96 -16.43 16.26 0.70
CA ARG A 96 -17.50 15.26 0.56
C ARG A 96 -17.38 14.48 -0.72
N LYS A 97 -17.50 13.16 -0.62
CA LYS A 97 -17.41 12.20 -1.71
C LYS A 97 -18.65 11.32 -1.76
N GLN A 98 -18.96 10.84 -2.96
CA GLN A 98 -20.08 9.95 -3.18
C GLN A 98 -19.64 8.77 -4.05
N ILE A 99 -20.00 7.57 -3.59
CA ILE A 99 -19.93 6.34 -4.36
C ILE A 99 -21.35 5.88 -4.62
N ILE A 100 -21.67 5.56 -5.86
CA ILE A 100 -22.93 4.96 -6.25
C ILE A 100 -22.62 3.53 -6.70
N TRP A 101 -23.12 2.56 -5.96
CA TRP A 101 -22.97 1.16 -6.29
C TRP A 101 -24.22 0.68 -7.04
N TRP A 102 -24.04 0.45 -8.34
CA TRP A 102 -25.02 -0.17 -9.21
C TRP A 102 -24.71 -1.66 -9.27
N GLY A 103 -25.58 -2.50 -8.82
CA GLY A 103 -25.30 -3.90 -8.97
C GLY A 103 -25.92 -4.81 -7.96
N ALA A 104 -27.11 -4.46 -7.46
CA ALA A 104 -27.98 -5.45 -6.84
C ALA A 104 -28.10 -6.69 -7.72
N ASP A 105 -28.16 -6.52 -9.04
CA ASP A 105 -28.27 -7.60 -10.02
C ASP A 105 -27.01 -8.47 -10.12
N GLN A 106 -25.81 -7.90 -9.99
CA GLN A 106 -24.55 -8.65 -10.10
C GLN A 106 -24.12 -9.30 -8.79
N THR A 107 -24.60 -8.78 -7.64
CA THR A 107 -24.20 -9.25 -6.32
C THR A 107 -25.33 -9.94 -5.55
N GLY A 108 -26.57 -9.95 -6.10
CA GLY A 108 -27.77 -10.52 -5.45
C GLY A 108 -28.20 -9.72 -4.21
N LEU A 109 -27.87 -8.42 -4.14
CA LEU A 109 -28.21 -7.53 -3.03
C LEU A 109 -29.56 -6.85 -3.27
N ALA A 110 -30.64 -7.63 -3.27
CA ALA A 110 -32.00 -7.08 -3.28
C ALA A 110 -32.40 -6.45 -1.94
N ASP A 111 -31.74 -6.82 -0.86
CA ASP A 111 -31.98 -6.35 0.49
C ASP A 111 -30.65 -6.00 1.18
N LEU A 112 -30.51 -4.76 1.64
CA LEU A 112 -29.34 -4.30 2.39
C LEU A 112 -29.44 -4.52 3.91
N SER A 113 -30.57 -4.97 4.45
CA SER A 113 -30.76 -5.12 5.89
C SER A 113 -29.77 -6.09 6.55
N THR A 114 -29.17 -6.98 5.73
CA THR A 114 -28.17 -7.97 6.16
C THR A 114 -26.77 -7.69 5.63
N VAL A 115 -26.56 -6.58 4.91
CA VAL A 115 -25.29 -6.27 4.24
C VAL A 115 -24.46 -5.31 5.09
N GLU A 116 -23.28 -5.76 5.46
CA GLU A 116 -22.26 -4.86 6.02
C GLU A 116 -21.40 -4.30 4.89
N ILE A 117 -21.08 -3.01 4.99
CA ILE A 117 -20.26 -2.29 4.01
C ILE A 117 -19.10 -1.60 4.73
N ARG A 118 -17.91 -1.73 4.20
CA ARG A 118 -16.70 -1.04 4.66
C ARG A 118 -16.08 -0.25 3.54
N VAL A 119 -15.78 1.01 3.82
CA VAL A 119 -15.03 1.91 2.92
C VAL A 119 -13.68 2.19 3.55
N ARG A 120 -12.61 2.01 2.78
CA ARG A 120 -11.24 2.23 3.24
C ARG A 120 -10.47 3.08 2.26
N GLY A 121 -9.55 3.88 2.78
CA GLY A 121 -8.66 4.74 2.00
C GLY A 121 -7.19 4.44 2.27
N ILE A 122 -6.36 4.50 1.24
CA ILE A 122 -4.90 4.40 1.31
C ILE A 122 -4.30 5.67 0.71
N ALA A 123 -3.38 6.31 1.44
CA ALA A 123 -2.63 7.45 0.92
C ALA A 123 -1.67 7.00 -0.18
N MET A 124 -1.77 7.61 -1.36
CA MET A 124 -0.96 7.25 -2.54
C MET A 124 -0.07 8.42 -2.96
N ALA A 125 0.93 8.12 -3.76
CA ALA A 125 1.64 9.09 -4.58
C ALA A 125 1.40 8.76 -6.06
N GLN A 126 1.19 9.79 -6.87
CA GLN A 126 1.14 9.64 -8.32
C GLN A 126 2.57 9.62 -8.87
N ILE A 127 2.89 8.57 -9.61
CA ILE A 127 4.15 8.46 -10.35
C ILE A 127 3.82 8.73 -11.82
N PRO A 128 4.24 9.86 -12.38
CA PRO A 128 3.91 10.24 -13.75
C PRO A 128 4.47 9.28 -14.79
N ALA A 129 3.79 9.20 -15.94
CA ALA A 129 4.30 8.47 -17.10
C ALA A 129 5.65 9.02 -17.58
N GLY A 130 6.47 8.19 -18.20
CA GLY A 130 7.72 8.62 -18.82
C GLY A 130 8.94 7.80 -18.39
N LYS A 131 10.08 8.21 -18.95
CA LYS A 131 11.38 7.55 -18.77
C LYS A 131 12.03 7.92 -17.44
N PHE A 132 12.87 7.04 -16.95
CA PHE A 132 13.73 7.28 -15.79
C PHE A 132 15.10 6.58 -15.96
N MET A 133 16.05 6.86 -15.08
CA MET A 133 17.35 6.22 -15.13
C MET A 133 17.32 4.93 -14.31
N LEU A 134 17.31 3.79 -15.00
CA LEU A 134 17.37 2.47 -14.40
C LEU A 134 18.84 2.06 -14.23
N LYS A 135 19.26 1.82 -12.98
CA LYS A 135 20.59 1.30 -12.65
C LYS A 135 20.55 -0.11 -12.07
N THR A 136 19.43 -0.77 -12.14
CA THR A 136 19.32 -2.14 -11.68
C THR A 136 20.26 -3.02 -12.51
N LEU A 137 21.24 -3.58 -11.86
CA LEU A 137 22.16 -4.51 -12.50
C LEU A 137 21.42 -5.81 -12.76
N PRO A 138 21.59 -6.42 -13.95
CA PRO A 138 21.26 -7.82 -14.09
C PRO A 138 22.05 -8.58 -13.03
N ALA A 139 21.31 -9.25 -12.19
CA ALA A 139 21.69 -10.11 -11.09
C ALA A 139 23.19 -10.41 -10.89
N GLY A 140 23.70 -10.06 -9.73
CA GLY A 140 24.90 -10.68 -9.16
C GLY A 140 26.15 -9.84 -9.03
N GLY A 141 26.15 -8.55 -9.30
CA GLY A 141 27.34 -7.74 -9.09
C GLY A 141 27.09 -6.24 -9.03
N ARG A 142 27.72 -5.57 -8.10
CA ARG A 142 27.94 -4.12 -8.15
C ARG A 142 28.95 -3.86 -9.27
N ASP A 143 28.48 -3.59 -10.44
CA ASP A 143 29.31 -3.03 -11.49
C ASP A 143 28.99 -1.51 -11.56
N GLU A 144 29.68 -0.74 -10.75
CA GLU A 144 29.56 0.72 -10.71
C GLU A 144 29.95 1.38 -12.05
N SER A 145 30.58 0.62 -12.96
CA SER A 145 31.04 1.09 -14.26
C SER A 145 29.97 1.06 -15.37
N LYS A 146 28.82 0.39 -15.15
CA LYS A 146 27.77 0.37 -16.16
C LYS A 146 26.99 1.67 -16.13
N GLU A 147 27.01 2.37 -17.25
CA GLU A 147 26.18 3.55 -17.47
C GLU A 147 24.69 3.22 -17.23
N ALA A 148 24.05 4.10 -16.47
CA ALA A 148 22.60 4.05 -16.27
C ALA A 148 21.92 4.09 -17.63
N LYS A 149 21.14 3.05 -17.94
CA LYS A 149 20.34 3.04 -19.17
C LYS A 149 19.04 3.78 -18.91
N SER A 150 18.64 4.63 -19.86
CA SER A 150 17.26 5.09 -19.91
C SER A 150 16.35 3.88 -19.98
N SER A 151 15.46 3.72 -18.99
CA SER A 151 14.51 2.59 -19.00
C SER A 151 13.40 2.83 -20.00
N ASP A 152 12.66 1.75 -20.25
CA ASP A 152 11.41 1.81 -20.97
C ASP A 152 10.44 2.82 -20.33
N ASP A 153 9.56 3.34 -21.16
CA ASP A 153 8.56 4.32 -20.79
C ASP A 153 7.50 3.66 -19.90
N LEU A 154 7.56 3.93 -18.59
CA LEU A 154 6.53 3.44 -17.68
C LEU A 154 5.28 4.31 -17.78
N ALA A 155 4.13 3.67 -17.96
CA ALA A 155 2.85 4.34 -17.85
C ALA A 155 2.67 4.94 -16.44
N ARG A 156 1.76 5.94 -16.32
CA ARG A 156 1.39 6.50 -15.01
C ARG A 156 0.83 5.41 -14.10
N PHE A 157 1.26 5.42 -12.85
CA PHE A 157 0.73 4.56 -11.80
C PHE A 157 0.65 5.30 -10.46
N TYR A 158 0.00 4.69 -9.49
CA TYR A 158 -0.09 5.19 -8.13
C TYR A 158 0.50 4.15 -7.18
N MET A 159 1.29 4.60 -6.22
CA MET A 159 1.94 3.72 -5.24
C MET A 159 1.60 4.20 -3.83
N ALA A 160 1.34 3.27 -2.91
CA ALA A 160 1.12 3.59 -1.51
C ALA A 160 2.32 4.34 -0.93
N ARG A 161 2.07 5.51 -0.33
CA ARG A 161 3.14 6.39 0.18
C ARG A 161 3.99 5.73 1.24
N HIS A 162 3.40 4.81 2.00
CA HIS A 162 4.03 4.07 3.07
C HIS A 162 3.97 2.57 2.78
N GLU A 163 4.79 1.82 3.49
CA GLU A 163 4.67 0.38 3.61
C GLU A 163 3.29 0.01 4.19
N THR A 164 2.78 -1.19 3.88
CA THR A 164 1.56 -1.73 4.51
C THR A 164 1.81 -1.93 6.00
N THR A 165 0.91 -1.42 6.84
CA THR A 165 1.11 -1.48 8.30
C THR A 165 0.50 -2.71 8.94
N ILE A 166 0.93 -2.95 10.19
CA ILE A 166 0.41 -4.00 11.05
C ILE A 166 -1.10 -3.84 11.27
N SER A 167 -1.61 -2.62 11.49
CA SER A 167 -3.06 -2.39 11.61
C SER A 167 -3.82 -2.76 10.36
N MET A 168 -3.32 -2.37 9.17
CA MET A 168 -3.95 -2.70 7.90
C MET A 168 -4.00 -4.21 7.67
N TYR A 169 -2.91 -4.89 7.96
CA TYR A 169 -2.82 -6.33 7.79
C TYR A 169 -3.68 -7.09 8.81
N THR A 170 -3.80 -6.59 10.03
CA THR A 170 -4.70 -7.15 11.06
C THR A 170 -6.17 -7.05 10.64
N ASP A 171 -6.57 -5.95 10.04
CA ASP A 171 -7.93 -5.80 9.48
C ASP A 171 -8.20 -6.80 8.36
N TYR A 172 -7.21 -7.03 7.49
CA TYR A 172 -7.27 -8.07 6.47
C TYR A 172 -7.46 -9.46 7.07
N LEU A 173 -6.63 -9.83 8.07
CA LEU A 173 -6.74 -11.13 8.74
C LEU A 173 -8.12 -11.34 9.36
N ASN A 174 -8.69 -10.30 9.98
CA ASN A 174 -10.03 -10.36 10.56
C ASN A 174 -11.15 -10.49 9.52
N GLU A 175 -10.93 -10.05 8.29
CA GLU A 175 -11.93 -10.17 7.21
C GLU A 175 -11.84 -11.48 6.43
N VAL A 176 -10.63 -12.03 6.23
CA VAL A 176 -10.48 -13.30 5.51
C VAL A 176 -10.70 -14.50 6.39
N GLY A 177 -10.45 -14.38 7.70
CA GLY A 177 -10.75 -15.39 8.72
C GLY A 177 -9.97 -16.70 8.58
N GLY A 178 -9.96 -17.49 9.64
CA GLY A 178 -9.52 -18.88 9.62
C GLY A 178 -8.02 -19.14 9.69
N GLU A 179 -7.67 -20.43 9.72
CA GLU A 179 -6.28 -20.88 9.63
C GLU A 179 -5.76 -20.70 8.19
N GLY A 180 -4.55 -20.19 8.06
CA GLY A 180 -3.91 -20.03 6.74
C GLY A 180 -4.17 -18.71 6.02
N ALA A 181 -4.78 -17.73 6.71
CA ALA A 181 -5.04 -16.40 6.15
C ALA A 181 -3.78 -15.50 6.06
N GLY A 182 -2.58 -16.06 6.12
CA GLY A 182 -1.31 -15.28 6.08
C GLY A 182 -0.84 -14.84 7.46
N TRP A 183 -1.39 -15.40 8.54
CA TRP A 183 -0.85 -15.25 9.89
C TRP A 183 0.10 -16.40 10.23
N ASN A 184 1.19 -16.09 10.90
CA ASN A 184 2.08 -17.09 11.49
C ASN A 184 2.51 -16.68 12.91
N ALA A 185 2.97 -17.66 13.70
CA ALA A 185 3.28 -17.45 15.12
C ALA A 185 4.39 -16.44 15.39
N ARG A 186 5.25 -16.14 14.42
CA ARG A 186 6.31 -15.11 14.56
C ARG A 186 5.73 -13.70 14.65
N MET A 187 4.55 -13.48 14.09
CA MET A 187 3.85 -12.19 14.15
C MET A 187 3.42 -11.80 15.57
N THR A 188 3.39 -12.76 16.52
CA THR A 188 3.06 -12.48 17.93
C THR A 188 4.19 -11.75 18.66
N SER A 189 5.42 -11.74 18.13
CA SER A 189 6.56 -11.03 18.74
C SER A 189 6.24 -9.56 18.98
N SER A 190 6.24 -9.13 20.25
CA SER A 190 5.82 -7.78 20.68
C SER A 190 6.75 -6.66 20.21
N ASP A 191 8.01 -6.98 20.04
CA ASP A 191 9.07 -6.05 19.65
C ASP A 191 9.22 -5.94 18.13
N ARG A 192 8.84 -6.97 17.35
CA ARG A 192 9.06 -7.03 15.91
C ARG A 192 7.82 -6.88 15.07
N CYS A 193 6.67 -7.44 15.48
CA CYS A 193 5.42 -7.35 14.74
C CYS A 193 4.27 -6.97 15.69
N GLY A 194 3.79 -7.89 16.53
CA GLY A 194 2.77 -7.60 17.54
C GLY A 194 1.33 -7.88 17.10
N ILE A 195 1.10 -8.86 16.22
CA ILE A 195 -0.24 -9.37 15.92
C ILE A 195 -0.55 -10.58 16.80
N VAL A 196 -1.54 -10.44 17.66
CA VAL A 196 -2.00 -11.52 18.53
C VAL A 196 -3.21 -12.21 17.91
N ARG A 197 -3.13 -13.53 17.74
CA ARG A 197 -4.27 -14.36 17.37
C ARG A 197 -4.99 -14.87 18.63
N HIS A 198 -6.30 -14.70 18.68
CA HIS A 198 -7.17 -15.21 19.74
C HIS A 198 -7.72 -16.60 19.40
N GLU A 199 -8.25 -17.31 20.40
CA GLU A 199 -8.79 -18.66 20.23
C GLU A 199 -9.97 -18.74 19.24
N ASN A 200 -10.75 -17.67 19.13
CA ASN A 200 -11.86 -17.54 18.17
C ASN A 200 -11.40 -17.13 16.75
N TYR A 201 -10.10 -17.18 16.44
CA TYR A 201 -9.49 -16.77 15.19
C TYR A 201 -9.67 -15.29 14.83
N THR A 202 -9.93 -14.44 15.83
CA THR A 202 -9.80 -12.99 15.65
C THR A 202 -8.36 -12.55 15.96
N TYR A 203 -8.00 -11.37 15.46
CA TYR A 203 -6.66 -10.82 15.57
C TYR A 203 -6.70 -9.43 16.18
N SER A 204 -5.74 -9.10 17.01
CA SER A 204 -5.56 -7.76 17.55
C SER A 204 -4.11 -7.31 17.44
N VAL A 205 -3.92 -6.01 17.48
CA VAL A 205 -2.59 -5.38 17.46
C VAL A 205 -2.18 -5.05 18.88
N GLN A 206 -0.95 -5.37 19.23
CA GLN A 206 -0.37 -4.93 20.51
C GLN A 206 -0.23 -3.40 20.55
N PRO A 207 -0.41 -2.76 21.73
CA PRO A 207 -0.28 -1.31 21.88
C PRO A 207 1.05 -0.79 21.31
N GLY A 208 0.96 0.31 20.56
CA GLY A 208 2.13 0.96 19.95
C GLY A 208 2.62 0.35 18.63
N ARG A 209 2.15 -0.86 18.23
CA ARG A 209 2.66 -1.54 17.02
C ARG A 209 1.89 -1.25 15.75
N GLY A 210 0.68 -0.71 15.83
CA GLY A 210 -0.24 -0.58 14.69
C GLY A 210 0.31 0.22 13.51
N GLY A 211 1.08 1.27 13.77
CA GLY A 211 1.70 2.13 12.75
C GLY A 211 3.04 1.62 12.20
N HIS A 212 3.58 0.52 12.71
CA HIS A 212 4.78 -0.10 12.14
C HIS A 212 4.44 -0.90 10.88
N PRO A 213 5.39 -1.08 9.94
CA PRO A 213 5.15 -1.89 8.77
C PRO A 213 4.99 -3.36 9.14
N ILE A 214 4.13 -4.05 8.41
CA ILE A 214 3.95 -5.49 8.56
C ILE A 214 5.20 -6.24 8.08
N ASN A 215 5.67 -7.17 8.89
CA ASN A 215 6.74 -8.10 8.55
C ASN A 215 6.33 -9.55 8.82
N TYR A 216 7.24 -10.49 8.63
CA TYR A 216 6.94 -11.94 8.67
C TYR A 216 5.86 -12.35 7.65
N VAL A 217 5.76 -11.64 6.54
CA VAL A 217 4.89 -11.94 5.41
C VAL A 217 5.69 -12.58 4.29
N SER A 218 5.16 -13.66 3.73
CA SER A 218 5.66 -14.25 2.49
C SER A 218 5.26 -13.37 1.29
N TRP A 219 5.83 -13.64 0.12
CA TRP A 219 5.43 -12.97 -1.11
C TRP A 219 3.94 -13.24 -1.43
N TYR A 220 3.47 -14.47 -1.19
CA TYR A 220 2.07 -14.82 -1.41
C TYR A 220 1.12 -14.12 -0.45
N ASP A 221 1.51 -13.94 0.82
CA ASP A 221 0.73 -13.19 1.79
C ASP A 221 0.58 -11.73 1.38
N ALA A 222 1.66 -11.13 0.88
CA ALA A 222 1.64 -9.77 0.33
C ALA A 222 0.70 -9.65 -0.88
N VAL A 223 0.77 -10.61 -1.82
CA VAL A 223 -0.13 -10.66 -2.99
C VAL A 223 -1.58 -10.81 -2.55
N ASN A 224 -1.88 -11.72 -1.61
CA ASN A 224 -3.25 -11.95 -1.14
C ASN A 224 -3.84 -10.70 -0.48
N PHE A 225 -3.08 -10.03 0.38
CA PHE A 225 -3.49 -8.75 0.98
C PHE A 225 -3.78 -7.70 -0.11
N LEU A 226 -2.88 -7.55 -1.08
CA LEU A 226 -3.04 -6.54 -2.12
C LEU A 226 -4.24 -6.84 -3.04
N GLN A 227 -4.47 -8.09 -3.39
CA GLN A 227 -5.68 -8.49 -4.11
C GLN A 227 -6.95 -8.24 -3.30
N TRP A 228 -6.91 -8.46 -1.98
CA TRP A 228 -8.02 -8.18 -1.08
C TRP A 228 -8.45 -6.69 -1.12
N CYS A 229 -7.52 -5.77 -1.26
CA CYS A 229 -7.80 -4.34 -1.41
C CYS A 229 -7.82 -3.83 -2.87
N GLY A 230 -7.63 -4.70 -3.87
CA GLY A 230 -7.65 -4.33 -5.29
C GLY A 230 -6.37 -3.65 -5.78
N LEU A 231 -5.25 -3.93 -5.16
CA LEU A 231 -3.90 -3.48 -5.53
C LEU A 231 -3.03 -4.67 -5.97
N ARG A 232 -1.79 -4.38 -6.36
CA ARG A 232 -0.74 -5.37 -6.65
C ARG A 232 0.60 -4.93 -6.09
N LEU A 233 1.57 -5.84 -6.04
CA LEU A 233 2.96 -5.48 -5.79
C LEU A 233 3.50 -4.58 -6.91
N PRO A 234 4.47 -3.70 -6.63
CA PRO A 234 5.23 -2.99 -7.65
C PRO A 234 6.08 -3.96 -8.47
N THR A 235 6.34 -3.63 -9.72
CA THR A 235 7.52 -4.15 -10.40
C THR A 235 8.77 -3.49 -9.84
N GLU A 236 9.92 -4.11 -10.01
CA GLU A 236 11.20 -3.55 -9.61
C GLU A 236 11.47 -2.19 -10.28
N ALA A 237 11.12 -2.07 -11.56
CA ALA A 237 11.23 -0.82 -12.32
C ALA A 237 10.29 0.29 -11.78
N GLU A 238 9.06 -0.05 -11.41
CA GLU A 238 8.13 0.91 -10.77
C GLU A 238 8.67 1.37 -9.41
N TRP A 239 9.20 0.45 -8.61
CA TRP A 239 9.78 0.75 -7.31
C TRP A 239 10.98 1.70 -7.45
N GLU A 240 11.93 1.40 -8.37
CA GLU A 240 13.10 2.24 -8.58
C GLU A 240 12.73 3.61 -9.14
N LYS A 241 11.76 3.72 -10.06
CA LYS A 241 11.24 5.00 -10.53
C LYS A 241 10.59 5.82 -9.39
N ALA A 242 9.86 5.18 -8.49
CA ALA A 242 9.24 5.84 -7.35
C ALA A 242 10.29 6.43 -6.38
N LEU A 243 11.46 5.77 -6.24
CA LEU A 243 12.57 6.25 -5.45
C LEU A 243 13.34 7.37 -6.15
N ARG A 244 13.77 7.18 -7.41
CA ARG A 244 14.67 8.10 -8.13
C ARG A 244 13.97 9.30 -8.74
N GLY A 245 12.70 9.15 -9.10
CA GLY A 245 11.98 10.06 -9.97
C GLY A 245 12.23 9.76 -11.46
N GLY A 246 11.33 10.25 -12.32
CA GLY A 246 11.51 10.24 -13.76
C GLY A 246 12.59 11.21 -14.23
N LEU A 247 12.89 11.23 -15.53
CA LEU A 247 13.75 12.28 -16.12
C LEU A 247 13.10 13.67 -15.96
N TYR A 248 11.78 13.70 -15.96
CA TYR A 248 10.96 14.86 -15.61
C TYR A 248 10.04 14.47 -14.42
N LEU A 249 10.03 15.27 -13.36
CA LEU A 249 9.24 15.00 -12.16
C LEU A 249 7.73 15.19 -12.38
N ASP A 250 7.34 15.90 -13.42
CA ASP A 250 5.95 16.09 -13.87
C ASP A 250 5.58 15.21 -15.07
N GLY A 251 6.46 14.30 -15.47
CA GLY A 251 6.28 13.31 -16.53
C GLY A 251 6.65 13.81 -17.92
N ASP A 252 6.79 12.85 -18.84
CA ASP A 252 7.22 13.13 -20.22
C ASP A 252 6.17 13.86 -21.07
N GLU A 253 4.90 13.83 -20.65
CA GLU A 253 3.83 14.60 -21.28
C GLU A 253 3.97 16.11 -21.03
N THR A 254 4.42 16.50 -19.84
CA THR A 254 4.51 17.90 -19.41
C THR A 254 5.90 18.48 -19.60
N LYS A 255 6.94 17.75 -19.22
CA LYS A 255 8.39 18.10 -19.37
C LYS A 255 8.80 19.48 -18.85
N LYS A 256 8.10 20.01 -17.83
CA LYS A 256 8.39 21.33 -17.26
C LYS A 256 9.32 21.30 -16.05
N LYS A 257 9.45 20.12 -15.41
CA LYS A 257 10.24 19.94 -14.19
C LYS A 257 11.32 18.88 -14.38
N PRO A 258 12.46 19.20 -15.00
CA PRO A 258 13.58 18.27 -15.10
C PRO A 258 13.96 17.78 -13.71
N ASN A 259 14.28 16.49 -13.58
CA ASN A 259 14.78 15.94 -12.35
C ASN A 259 16.25 16.35 -12.15
N PRO A 260 16.61 17.08 -11.09
CA PRO A 260 17.98 17.52 -10.88
C PRO A 260 18.95 16.38 -10.53
N LEU A 261 18.44 15.24 -10.04
CA LEU A 261 19.22 14.08 -9.65
C LEU A 261 18.53 12.78 -10.13
N PRO A 262 18.48 12.51 -11.44
CA PRO A 262 17.76 11.33 -11.97
C PRO A 262 18.42 10.01 -11.60
N GLU A 263 19.69 10.03 -11.18
CA GLU A 263 20.50 8.87 -10.80
C GLU A 263 20.70 8.75 -9.29
N ARG A 264 19.97 9.52 -8.47
CA ARG A 264 20.12 9.53 -7.00
C ARG A 264 20.17 8.12 -6.41
N ARG A 265 21.04 7.96 -5.42
CA ARG A 265 21.20 6.67 -4.73
C ARG A 265 20.09 6.38 -3.73
N PHE A 266 19.63 7.41 -3.03
CA PHE A 266 18.62 7.32 -1.99
C PHE A 266 17.43 8.23 -2.32
N PRO A 267 16.27 8.08 -1.68
CA PRO A 267 15.12 8.95 -1.94
C PRO A 267 15.42 10.44 -1.87
N TRP A 268 16.27 10.87 -0.94
CA TRP A 268 16.66 12.26 -0.68
C TRP A 268 17.83 12.76 -1.56
N GLY A 269 18.59 11.90 -2.21
CA GLY A 269 19.79 12.26 -2.99
C GLY A 269 20.91 11.25 -2.84
N ASP A 270 22.18 11.74 -2.79
CA ASP A 270 23.36 10.87 -2.78
C ASP A 270 24.08 10.84 -1.42
N GLU A 271 23.64 11.66 -0.47
CA GLU A 271 24.21 11.66 0.89
C GLU A 271 23.95 10.33 1.60
N SER A 272 24.99 9.83 2.29
CA SER A 272 24.85 8.62 3.12
C SER A 272 23.72 8.76 4.14
N PRO A 273 22.99 7.66 4.46
CA PRO A 273 21.90 7.67 5.44
C PRO A 273 22.20 8.32 6.78
N ASN A 274 23.46 8.32 7.21
CA ASN A 274 23.93 8.91 8.49
C ASN A 274 24.86 10.10 8.33
N ALA A 275 24.95 10.68 7.14
CA ALA A 275 25.86 11.81 6.90
C ALA A 275 25.56 13.00 7.81
N GLY A 276 26.62 13.55 8.43
CA GLY A 276 26.53 14.69 9.33
C GLY A 276 25.81 14.40 10.65
N GLY A 277 25.70 13.13 11.08
CA GLY A 277 24.97 12.74 12.28
C GLY A 277 23.44 12.84 12.15
N VAL A 278 22.94 12.96 10.92
CA VAL A 278 21.49 12.99 10.63
C VAL A 278 21.07 11.64 10.10
N PHE A 279 20.18 10.96 10.82
CA PHE A 279 19.62 9.68 10.41
C PHE A 279 18.45 9.93 9.45
N ARG A 280 18.53 9.38 8.23
CA ARG A 280 17.59 9.63 7.13
C ARG A 280 16.67 8.46 6.85
N CYS A 281 16.97 7.30 7.41
CA CYS A 281 16.15 6.09 7.35
C CYS A 281 16.52 5.17 8.51
N ASN A 282 15.73 4.13 8.72
CA ASN A 282 15.96 3.09 9.70
C ASN A 282 16.81 1.96 9.08
N TYR A 283 18.01 1.72 9.63
CA TYR A 283 18.98 0.73 9.18
C TYR A 283 19.67 0.04 10.38
N ASP A 284 20.66 -0.83 10.14
CA ASP A 284 21.32 -1.61 11.20
C ASP A 284 21.98 -0.72 12.27
N GLY A 285 21.59 -0.95 13.51
CA GLY A 285 21.99 -0.19 14.69
C GLY A 285 20.80 0.36 15.46
N THR A 286 21.07 1.16 16.49
CA THR A 286 20.05 1.81 17.34
C THR A 286 20.20 3.33 17.37
N ASP A 287 21.17 3.86 16.66
CA ASP A 287 21.49 5.29 16.65
C ASP A 287 20.40 6.15 16.00
N ASP A 288 19.56 5.54 15.13
CA ASP A 288 18.40 6.15 14.52
C ASP A 288 17.16 6.20 15.46
N GLY A 289 17.28 5.58 16.65
CA GLY A 289 16.26 5.55 17.69
C GLY A 289 15.38 4.30 17.70
N PHE A 290 15.68 3.29 16.87
CA PHE A 290 14.86 2.07 16.77
C PHE A 290 15.72 0.81 16.77
N ASP A 291 15.37 -0.16 17.61
CA ASP A 291 16.02 -1.48 17.64
C ASP A 291 15.57 -2.39 16.46
N TYR A 292 14.37 -2.13 15.96
CA TYR A 292 13.71 -2.87 14.89
C TYR A 292 13.03 -1.88 13.93
N THR A 293 11.84 -2.21 13.41
CA THR A 293 11.10 -1.29 12.54
C THR A 293 10.73 0.02 13.25
N ALA A 294 10.73 1.12 12.52
CA ALA A 294 10.13 2.39 12.90
C ALA A 294 8.66 2.45 12.43
N PRO A 295 7.78 3.24 13.07
CA PRO A 295 6.47 3.57 12.49
C PRO A 295 6.64 4.18 11.10
N VAL A 296 5.77 3.81 10.15
CA VAL A 296 5.87 4.31 8.78
C VAL A 296 5.80 5.85 8.74
N GLY A 297 6.58 6.46 7.88
CA GLY A 297 6.65 7.91 7.75
C GLY A 297 7.48 8.63 8.84
N THR A 298 8.12 7.91 9.75
CA THR A 298 9.03 8.52 10.75
C THR A 298 10.10 9.38 10.06
N PHE A 299 10.60 8.94 8.93
CA PHE A 299 11.62 9.65 8.14
C PHE A 299 11.04 10.41 6.94
N ALA A 300 9.78 10.86 6.99
CA ALA A 300 9.09 11.52 5.88
C ALA A 300 9.80 12.76 5.33
N LYS A 301 10.63 13.44 6.13
CA LYS A 301 11.50 14.55 5.69
C LYS A 301 12.47 14.13 4.57
N PHE A 302 12.80 12.85 4.49
CA PHE A 302 13.75 12.26 3.55
C PHE A 302 13.05 11.42 2.48
N SER A 303 11.81 11.76 2.16
CA SER A 303 11.02 11.11 1.13
C SER A 303 11.57 11.32 -0.29
N SER A 304 11.12 10.50 -1.22
CA SER A 304 11.46 10.62 -2.64
C SER A 304 10.88 11.90 -3.26
N PRO A 305 11.26 12.25 -4.51
CA PRO A 305 10.70 13.40 -5.23
C PRO A 305 9.18 13.39 -5.36
N TYR A 306 8.57 12.22 -5.24
CA TYR A 306 7.12 12.03 -5.27
C TYR A 306 6.47 11.95 -3.88
N GLY A 307 7.25 12.20 -2.81
CA GLY A 307 6.76 12.13 -1.43
C GLY A 307 6.55 10.71 -0.92
N MET A 308 7.24 9.73 -1.51
CA MET A 308 7.25 8.36 -1.03
C MET A 308 8.13 8.25 0.20
N CYS A 309 7.61 7.69 1.28
CA CYS A 309 8.32 7.47 2.53
C CYS A 309 8.89 6.04 2.60
N ASP A 310 9.93 5.87 3.37
CA ASP A 310 10.49 4.58 3.78
C ASP A 310 10.90 3.66 2.61
N LEU A 311 11.30 4.26 1.45
CA LEU A 311 11.91 3.53 0.33
C LEU A 311 13.41 3.21 0.56
N ALA A 312 13.94 3.58 1.71
CA ALA A 312 15.29 3.25 2.16
C ALA A 312 15.21 2.80 3.62
N GLY A 313 15.68 1.60 3.93
CA GLY A 313 15.62 1.01 5.26
C GLY A 313 14.22 0.57 5.68
N ASN A 314 14.00 0.41 6.97
CA ASN A 314 12.81 -0.09 7.62
C ASN A 314 12.52 -1.56 7.24
N LEU A 315 11.84 -1.85 6.14
CA LEU A 315 11.73 -3.20 5.60
C LEU A 315 12.13 -3.26 4.12
N ALA A 316 12.73 -4.37 3.72
CA ALA A 316 12.88 -4.69 2.30
C ALA A 316 11.51 -5.05 1.72
N GLU A 317 11.17 -4.47 0.59
CA GLU A 317 9.84 -4.55 0.02
C GLU A 317 9.76 -5.54 -1.13
N TRP A 318 8.84 -6.50 -1.04
CA TRP A 318 8.56 -7.45 -2.10
C TRP A 318 8.17 -6.75 -3.40
N THR A 319 8.72 -7.25 -4.54
CA THR A 319 8.32 -6.86 -5.89
C THR A 319 7.67 -8.03 -6.64
N LEU A 320 7.10 -7.75 -7.82
CA LEU A 320 6.55 -8.81 -8.70
C LEU A 320 7.63 -9.65 -9.37
N ASP A 321 8.87 -9.15 -9.40
CA ASP A 321 9.89 -9.70 -10.25
C ASP A 321 10.53 -10.96 -9.66
N TRP A 322 10.83 -11.91 -10.56
CA TRP A 322 11.69 -13.03 -10.24
C TRP A 322 13.15 -12.58 -10.30
N TYR A 323 13.94 -13.08 -9.36
CA TYR A 323 15.36 -12.89 -9.44
C TYR A 323 15.92 -13.78 -10.54
N THR A 324 16.47 -13.16 -11.58
CA THR A 324 17.07 -13.85 -12.72
C THR A 324 18.55 -13.53 -12.77
N THR A 325 19.41 -14.56 -12.81
CA THR A 325 20.84 -14.38 -12.91
C THR A 325 21.45 -15.37 -13.92
N SER A 326 22.30 -14.86 -14.78
CA SER A 326 23.11 -15.68 -15.67
C SER A 326 24.31 -16.35 -14.98
N HIS A 327 24.60 -15.97 -13.71
CA HIS A 327 25.85 -16.35 -13.05
C HIS A 327 25.69 -17.13 -11.74
N HIS A 328 24.49 -17.29 -11.20
CA HIS A 328 24.26 -18.02 -9.97
C HIS A 328 23.18 -19.10 -10.18
N ALA A 329 23.59 -20.22 -10.74
CA ALA A 329 22.78 -21.44 -10.74
C ALA A 329 22.43 -21.78 -9.27
N GLY A 330 21.13 -21.84 -8.94
CA GLY A 330 20.65 -22.15 -7.59
C GLY A 330 19.79 -21.07 -6.94
N LEU A 331 19.65 -19.87 -7.54
CA LEU A 331 18.71 -18.83 -7.13
C LEU A 331 17.45 -18.77 -8.01
N ASP A 332 17.26 -19.76 -8.86
CA ASP A 332 15.99 -19.91 -9.60
C ASP A 332 14.84 -20.10 -8.59
N GLY A 333 13.78 -19.32 -8.78
CA GLY A 333 12.63 -19.36 -7.87
C GLY A 333 12.67 -18.38 -6.71
N PHE A 334 13.66 -17.47 -6.64
CA PHE A 334 13.67 -16.35 -5.70
C PHE A 334 12.92 -15.15 -6.27
N ARG A 335 12.29 -14.40 -5.39
CA ARG A 335 11.69 -13.08 -5.67
C ARG A 335 12.65 -11.96 -5.28
N VAL A 336 12.54 -10.84 -5.99
CA VAL A 336 13.29 -9.62 -5.68
C VAL A 336 12.56 -8.82 -4.61
N ALA A 337 13.34 -8.26 -3.68
CA ALA A 337 12.91 -7.21 -2.77
C ALA A 337 13.89 -6.03 -2.78
N ARG A 338 13.41 -4.84 -2.44
CA ARG A 338 14.15 -3.59 -2.59
C ARG A 338 14.13 -2.75 -1.31
N GLY A 339 15.08 -1.81 -1.19
CA GLY A 339 15.08 -0.76 -0.18
C GLY A 339 15.98 -1.01 1.04
N GLY A 340 16.47 -2.23 1.25
CA GLY A 340 17.14 -2.59 2.51
C GLY A 340 16.16 -2.69 3.68
N SER A 341 16.65 -2.77 4.90
CA SER A 341 15.82 -2.95 6.10
C SER A 341 16.49 -2.39 7.35
N TRP A 342 15.79 -2.42 8.48
CA TRP A 342 16.34 -2.09 9.80
C TRP A 342 17.61 -2.90 10.20
N MET A 343 17.92 -3.96 9.47
CA MET A 343 19.10 -4.83 9.68
C MET A 343 20.12 -4.68 8.55
N ALA A 344 19.90 -3.79 7.59
CA ALA A 344 20.81 -3.57 6.47
C ALA A 344 21.85 -2.50 6.82
N VAL A 345 23.09 -2.70 6.37
CA VAL A 345 24.09 -1.63 6.45
C VAL A 345 23.63 -0.40 5.66
N PRO A 346 23.96 0.84 6.07
CA PRO A 346 23.43 2.06 5.46
C PRO A 346 23.55 2.11 3.93
N VAL A 347 24.65 1.64 3.37
CA VAL A 347 24.89 1.66 1.91
C VAL A 347 24.01 0.67 1.15
N ALA A 348 23.43 -0.33 1.81
CA ALA A 348 22.53 -1.31 1.20
C ALA A 348 21.06 -0.85 1.19
N CYS A 349 20.74 0.29 1.78
CA CYS A 349 19.43 0.92 1.72
C CYS A 349 19.26 1.78 0.45
N ASP A 350 20.07 1.57 -0.57
CA ASP A 350 20.11 2.35 -1.80
C ASP A 350 19.15 1.83 -2.88
N ALA A 351 19.03 2.61 -3.94
CA ALA A 351 18.17 2.32 -5.09
C ALA A 351 18.65 1.14 -5.95
N ILE A 352 19.85 0.61 -5.74
CA ILE A 352 20.46 -0.41 -6.59
C ILE A 352 20.42 -1.79 -5.93
N THR A 353 20.57 -1.84 -4.61
CA THR A 353 20.69 -3.08 -3.86
C THR A 353 19.41 -3.91 -3.98
N GLN A 354 19.57 -5.16 -4.41
CA GLN A 354 18.54 -6.17 -4.45
C GLN A 354 18.69 -7.11 -3.26
N ALA A 355 17.62 -7.32 -2.51
CA ALA A 355 17.48 -8.46 -1.63
C ALA A 355 16.72 -9.56 -2.37
N THR A 356 17.03 -10.82 -2.06
CA THR A 356 16.36 -11.97 -2.69
C THR A 356 15.88 -12.94 -1.63
N GLN A 357 14.71 -13.51 -1.82
CA GLN A 357 14.15 -14.46 -0.89
C GLN A 357 13.21 -15.44 -1.62
N LEU A 358 13.13 -16.66 -1.13
CA LEU A 358 12.12 -17.63 -1.58
C LEU A 358 10.71 -17.08 -1.30
N PRO A 359 9.75 -17.23 -2.24
CA PRO A 359 8.44 -16.61 -2.13
C PRO A 359 7.58 -17.11 -0.96
N LEU A 360 7.86 -18.29 -0.42
CA LEU A 360 7.20 -18.85 0.76
C LEU A 360 7.89 -18.48 2.08
N LYS A 361 9.05 -17.82 2.03
CA LYS A 361 9.82 -17.53 3.23
C LYS A 361 9.34 -16.24 3.89
N GLU A 362 9.06 -16.33 5.17
CA GLU A 362 8.71 -15.21 6.04
C GLU A 362 9.96 -14.70 6.77
N SER A 363 10.08 -13.37 6.90
CA SER A 363 11.24 -12.75 7.53
C SER A 363 10.85 -11.47 8.28
N SER A 364 11.57 -11.18 9.37
CA SER A 364 11.40 -9.94 10.15
C SER A 364 11.85 -8.67 9.41
N ILE A 365 12.57 -8.84 8.31
CA ILE A 365 13.13 -7.75 7.52
C ILE A 365 12.40 -7.53 6.17
N MET A 366 11.33 -8.26 5.93
CA MET A 366 10.58 -8.23 4.66
C MET A 366 9.16 -7.74 4.89
N GLY A 367 8.75 -6.78 4.08
CA GLY A 367 7.41 -6.21 4.01
C GLY A 367 7.01 -5.90 2.58
N PHE A 368 6.05 -5.01 2.38
CA PHE A 368 5.58 -4.64 1.05
C PHE A 368 4.76 -3.35 1.05
N ARG A 369 4.57 -2.79 -0.14
CA ARG A 369 3.57 -1.75 -0.41
C ARG A 369 2.79 -2.03 -1.68
N GLY A 370 1.63 -1.40 -1.82
CA GLY A 370 0.73 -1.63 -2.95
C GLY A 370 0.87 -0.61 -4.08
N VAL A 371 0.56 -1.06 -5.29
CA VAL A 371 0.49 -0.24 -6.51
C VAL A 371 -0.87 -0.38 -7.15
N LYS A 372 -1.41 0.74 -7.62
CA LYS A 372 -2.53 0.84 -8.56
C LYS A 372 -1.99 1.29 -9.92
N GLY A 373 -2.11 0.47 -10.92
CA GLY A 373 -1.58 0.77 -12.25
C GLY A 373 -2.41 0.16 -13.36
N PRO A 374 -2.09 0.46 -14.65
CA PRO A 374 -2.85 -0.03 -15.78
C PRO A 374 -2.80 -1.56 -15.94
N ASN A 375 -1.79 -2.22 -15.39
CA ASN A 375 -1.57 -3.66 -15.48
C ASN A 375 -2.11 -4.44 -14.27
N GLN A 376 -3.17 -3.95 -13.64
CA GLN A 376 -3.81 -4.73 -12.58
C GLN A 376 -4.47 -6.00 -13.17
N PRO A 377 -4.33 -7.17 -12.52
CA PRO A 377 -5.13 -8.32 -12.86
C PRO A 377 -6.61 -7.95 -12.76
N ARG A 378 -7.34 -8.24 -13.82
CA ARG A 378 -8.79 -8.00 -13.90
C ARG A 378 -9.54 -9.04 -13.09
#